data_ef6c4101c453f06d9923928dbbab85f1
#
_entry.id   ef6c4101c453f06d9923928dbbab85f1
#
_cell.length_a   1.000
_cell.length_b   1.000
_cell.length_c   1.000
_cell.angle_alpha   90.00
_cell.angle_beta   90.00
_cell.angle_gamma   90.00
#
_symmetry.space_group_name_H-M   'P 1'
#
loop_
_entity.id
_entity.type
_entity.pdbx_description
1 polymer ?
#
loop_
_entity_poly.entity_id
_entity_poly.type
_entity_poly.pdbx_seq_one_letter_code
_entity_poly.pdbx_strand_id
1 'polypeptide(L)'
;MTHVIDQLKQLSLYLFKKLLMVITGLESIINEFPAKLKGKKIGILCHAPSITSDFEHISEIFFKRKDCTLAALFGPQHGIYGQTQDNMIEWKSQQHPVFGIPLYSLYGEHRKPTPEMLNGIEVFMIDLQDVGARLYTYIWTVKLCMEACVEAGIPIWILDRPNPIGKLPFDGPVLKKEYFTFVGGASIPLCHRMTVGEMALWIK
;
A
#
# COMPACT_ATOMS: atom_id res chain seq x y z
N MET A 1 -18.70 35.35 28.02
CA MET A 1 -18.10 35.76 26.72
C MET A 1 -16.77 35.07 26.45
N THR A 2 -15.85 34.97 27.41
CA THR A 2 -14.54 34.27 27.30
C THR A 2 -14.65 32.79 26.87
N HIS A 3 -15.59 32.03 27.46
CA HIS A 3 -15.76 30.59 27.15
C HIS A 3 -16.15 30.32 25.68
N VAL A 4 -17.00 31.15 25.09
CA VAL A 4 -17.39 31.04 23.67
C VAL A 4 -16.22 31.37 22.73
N ILE A 5 -15.39 32.35 23.09
CA ILE A 5 -14.20 32.71 22.33
C ILE A 5 -13.17 31.58 22.35
N ASP A 6 -13.01 30.90 23.48
CA ASP A 6 -12.08 29.76 23.60
C ASP A 6 -12.58 28.56 22.82
N GLN A 7 -13.88 28.28 22.82
CA GLN A 7 -14.47 27.24 21.98
C GLN A 7 -14.30 27.53 20.48
N LEU A 8 -14.50 28.78 20.05
CA LEU A 8 -14.30 29.19 18.66
C LEU A 8 -12.83 29.10 18.25
N LYS A 9 -11.90 29.45 19.12
CA LYS A 9 -10.44 29.28 18.89
C LYS A 9 -10.07 27.81 18.77
N GLN A 10 -10.57 26.94 19.64
CA GLN A 10 -10.33 25.50 19.58
C GLN A 10 -10.92 24.88 18.30
N LEU A 11 -12.13 25.27 17.92
CA LEU A 11 -12.77 24.85 16.69
C LEU A 11 -11.99 25.31 15.45
N SER A 12 -11.56 26.58 15.44
CA SER A 12 -10.71 27.15 14.37
C SER A 12 -9.37 26.43 14.27
N LEU A 13 -8.71 26.15 15.38
CA LEU A 13 -7.45 25.41 15.42
C LEU A 13 -7.63 23.96 14.97
N TYR A 14 -8.73 23.32 15.36
CA TYR A 14 -9.10 21.96 14.91
C TYR A 14 -9.34 21.92 13.41
N LEU A 15 -10.14 22.86 12.88
CA LEU A 15 -10.41 22.98 11.46
C LEU A 15 -9.14 23.30 10.66
N PHE A 16 -8.28 24.17 11.17
CA PHE A 16 -7.00 24.51 10.56
C PHE A 16 -6.03 23.31 10.54
N LYS A 17 -5.95 22.55 11.64
CA LYS A 17 -5.18 21.30 11.68
C LYS A 17 -5.73 20.26 10.68
N LYS A 18 -7.06 20.12 10.59
CA LYS A 18 -7.70 19.20 9.64
C LYS A 18 -7.48 19.61 8.18
N LEU A 19 -7.38 20.90 7.87
CA LEU A 19 -7.07 21.41 6.54
C LEU A 19 -5.59 21.21 6.15
N LEU A 20 -4.68 21.06 7.11
CA LEU A 20 -3.25 20.82 6.89
C LEU A 20 -2.86 19.35 6.97
N MET A 21 -3.77 18.47 7.39
CA MET A 21 -3.49 17.02 7.43
C MET A 21 -3.62 16.42 6.04
N VAL A 22 -2.58 15.68 5.65
CA VAL A 22 -2.65 14.83 4.47
C VAL A 22 -3.60 13.68 4.77
N ILE A 23 -4.64 13.52 3.96
CA ILE A 23 -5.53 12.36 3.99
C ILE A 23 -4.91 11.31 3.08
N THR A 24 -4.54 10.17 3.65
CA THR A 24 -4.00 9.04 2.89
C THR A 24 -5.09 8.35 2.07
N GLY A 25 -4.71 7.57 1.06
CA GLY A 25 -5.66 6.76 0.29
C GLY A 25 -6.47 5.80 1.19
N LEU A 26 -5.84 5.25 2.25
CA LEU A 26 -6.52 4.42 3.24
C LEU A 26 -7.61 5.21 3.99
N GLU A 27 -7.28 6.37 4.52
CA GLU A 27 -8.26 7.21 5.23
C GLU A 27 -9.38 7.69 4.31
N SER A 28 -9.05 8.04 3.07
CA SER A 28 -10.05 8.43 2.07
C SER A 28 -11.07 7.32 1.80
N ILE A 29 -10.61 6.08 1.58
CA ILE A 29 -11.51 4.95 1.28
C ILE A 29 -12.33 4.50 2.50
N ILE A 30 -11.81 4.70 3.72
CA ILE A 30 -12.56 4.41 4.95
C ILE A 30 -13.67 5.43 5.15
N ASN A 31 -13.38 6.71 4.95
CA ASN A 31 -14.32 7.81 5.13
C ASN A 31 -15.45 7.77 4.09
N GLU A 32 -15.13 7.42 2.85
CA GLU A 32 -16.08 7.32 1.75
C GLU A 32 -15.86 6.03 0.96
N PHE A 33 -16.54 4.95 1.41
CA PHE A 33 -16.37 3.64 0.77
C PHE A 33 -17.10 3.59 -0.57
N PRO A 34 -16.38 3.39 -1.68
CA PRO A 34 -16.95 3.44 -3.01
C PRO A 34 -18.00 2.35 -3.25
N ALA A 35 -19.15 2.71 -3.81
CA ALA A 35 -20.26 1.78 -4.06
C ALA A 35 -19.83 0.56 -4.91
N LYS A 36 -18.89 0.75 -5.85
CA LYS A 36 -18.38 -0.31 -6.73
C LYS A 36 -17.52 -1.38 -6.00
N LEU A 37 -17.15 -1.13 -4.76
CA LEU A 37 -16.42 -2.09 -3.92
C LEU A 37 -17.34 -2.89 -2.99
N LYS A 38 -18.61 -2.47 -2.85
CA LYS A 38 -19.56 -3.19 -2.00
C LYS A 38 -19.83 -4.58 -2.54
N GLY A 39 -19.84 -5.56 -1.63
CA GLY A 39 -20.02 -6.97 -1.94
C GLY A 39 -18.80 -7.66 -2.56
N LYS A 40 -17.72 -6.93 -2.85
CA LYS A 40 -16.53 -7.45 -3.53
C LYS A 40 -15.63 -8.26 -2.60
N LYS A 41 -14.97 -9.28 -3.17
CA LYS A 41 -13.88 -10.03 -2.56
C LYS A 41 -12.57 -9.32 -2.86
N ILE A 42 -11.91 -8.84 -1.82
CA ILE A 42 -10.75 -7.95 -1.91
C ILE A 42 -9.49 -8.68 -1.47
N GLY A 43 -8.45 -8.67 -2.30
CA GLY A 43 -7.08 -8.99 -1.92
C GLY A 43 -6.33 -7.72 -1.57
N ILE A 44 -5.53 -7.72 -0.51
CA ILE A 44 -4.80 -6.52 -0.06
C ILE A 44 -3.31 -6.80 0.06
N LEU A 45 -2.50 -6.05 -0.70
CA LEU A 45 -1.07 -5.93 -0.47
C LEU A 45 -0.81 -4.82 0.54
N CYS A 46 -0.24 -5.20 1.68
CA CYS A 46 0.02 -4.26 2.77
C CYS A 46 1.27 -4.65 3.57
N HIS A 47 1.71 -3.75 4.43
CA HIS A 47 2.84 -3.94 5.34
C HIS A 47 2.62 -3.19 6.66
N ALA A 48 3.55 -3.29 7.62
CA ALA A 48 3.37 -2.71 8.96
C ALA A 48 2.95 -1.22 8.98
N PRO A 49 3.47 -0.32 8.10
CA PRO A 49 3.00 1.07 8.04
C PRO A 49 1.64 1.28 7.34
N SER A 50 0.94 0.23 6.89
CA SER A 50 -0.40 0.34 6.27
C SER A 50 -1.48 0.58 7.34
N ILE A 51 -1.34 1.68 8.05
CA ILE A 51 -2.15 2.10 9.20
C ILE A 51 -2.81 3.46 8.96
N THR A 52 -3.89 3.71 9.68
CA THR A 52 -4.51 5.05 9.79
C THR A 52 -3.74 5.94 10.76
N SER A 53 -4.14 7.22 10.86
CA SER A 53 -3.66 8.15 11.89
C SER A 53 -3.94 7.68 13.33
N ASP A 54 -4.94 6.82 13.53
CA ASP A 54 -5.30 6.21 14.80
C ASP A 54 -4.61 4.85 15.03
N PHE A 55 -3.61 4.51 14.22
CA PHE A 55 -2.82 3.27 14.27
C PHE A 55 -3.63 1.97 14.02
N GLU A 56 -4.81 2.05 13.40
CA GLU A 56 -5.52 0.86 12.97
C GLU A 56 -4.96 0.34 11.64
N HIS A 57 -4.59 -0.94 11.61
CA HIS A 57 -4.02 -1.57 10.42
C HIS A 57 -5.11 -1.90 9.39
N ILE A 58 -4.82 -1.68 8.10
CA ILE A 58 -5.75 -1.92 6.98
C ILE A 58 -6.37 -3.33 7.01
N SER A 59 -5.60 -4.36 7.37
CA SER A 59 -6.09 -5.74 7.43
C SER A 59 -7.19 -5.92 8.47
N GLU A 60 -7.08 -5.29 9.63
CA GLU A 60 -8.11 -5.32 10.67
C GLU A 60 -9.36 -4.56 10.27
N ILE A 61 -9.17 -3.38 9.67
CA ILE A 61 -10.28 -2.55 9.20
C ILE A 61 -11.11 -3.32 8.19
N PHE A 62 -10.47 -3.88 7.16
CA PHE A 62 -11.17 -4.61 6.10
C PHE A 62 -11.73 -5.95 6.57
N PHE A 63 -11.10 -6.62 7.53
CA PHE A 63 -11.65 -7.84 8.12
C PHE A 63 -12.94 -7.59 8.93
N LYS A 64 -13.03 -6.46 9.62
CA LYS A 64 -14.23 -6.05 10.40
C LYS A 64 -15.38 -5.54 9.52
N ARG A 65 -15.11 -5.14 8.25
CA ARG A 65 -16.14 -4.61 7.34
C ARG A 65 -17.13 -5.69 6.95
N LYS A 66 -18.42 -5.29 6.82
CA LYS A 66 -19.50 -6.18 6.40
C LYS A 66 -19.99 -5.89 4.98
N ASP A 67 -19.55 -4.80 4.40
CA ASP A 67 -19.95 -4.33 3.07
C ASP A 67 -18.97 -4.78 1.95
N CYS A 68 -17.92 -5.51 2.30
CA CYS A 68 -17.00 -6.22 1.40
C CYS A 68 -16.42 -7.45 2.13
N THR A 69 -15.66 -8.28 1.43
CA THR A 69 -14.99 -9.46 2.01
C THR A 69 -13.49 -9.35 1.81
N LEU A 70 -12.72 -9.37 2.90
CA LEU A 70 -11.27 -9.55 2.83
C LEU A 70 -10.98 -11.01 2.49
N ALA A 71 -10.57 -11.28 1.24
CA ALA A 71 -10.37 -12.62 0.72
C ALA A 71 -8.95 -13.16 0.97
N ALA A 72 -7.94 -12.30 0.84
CA ALA A 72 -6.54 -12.65 1.07
C ALA A 72 -5.72 -11.42 1.43
N LEU A 73 -4.61 -11.65 2.12
CA LEU A 73 -3.56 -10.69 2.37
C LEU A 73 -2.28 -11.07 1.63
N PHE A 74 -1.55 -10.06 1.18
CA PHE A 74 -0.26 -10.18 0.52
C PHE A 74 0.74 -9.32 1.25
N GLY A 75 1.90 -9.87 1.56
CA GLY A 75 2.97 -9.14 2.23
C GLY A 75 4.21 -9.05 1.35
N PRO A 76 4.84 -7.87 1.26
CA PRO A 76 6.12 -7.68 0.57
C PRO A 76 7.29 -8.21 1.42
N GLN A 77 8.50 -7.81 1.09
CA GLN A 77 9.67 -7.99 1.95
C GLN A 77 9.36 -7.52 3.38
N HIS A 78 9.87 -8.22 4.38
CA HIS A 78 9.64 -8.04 5.82
C HIS A 78 8.25 -8.45 6.32
N GLY A 79 7.34 -8.93 5.45
CA GLY A 79 5.99 -9.36 5.84
C GLY A 79 5.03 -8.22 6.13
N ILE A 80 3.79 -8.57 6.51
CA ILE A 80 2.74 -7.56 6.76
C ILE A 80 2.88 -6.84 8.11
N TYR A 81 3.65 -7.39 9.06
CA TYR A 81 3.86 -6.82 10.39
C TYR A 81 5.33 -6.48 10.68
N GLY A 82 6.21 -6.53 9.67
CA GLY A 82 7.63 -6.27 9.85
C GLY A 82 8.36 -7.33 10.67
N GLN A 83 7.85 -8.58 10.69
CA GLN A 83 8.37 -9.65 11.53
C GLN A 83 9.71 -10.22 11.06
N THR A 84 10.07 -10.03 9.80
CA THR A 84 11.38 -10.42 9.26
C THR A 84 12.26 -9.18 9.10
N GLN A 85 13.03 -8.87 10.15
CA GLN A 85 13.79 -7.61 10.24
C GLN A 85 15.10 -7.61 9.45
N ASP A 86 15.65 -8.79 9.13
CA ASP A 86 16.93 -8.89 8.49
C ASP A 86 16.82 -8.85 6.95
N ASN A 87 17.93 -8.45 6.31
CA ASN A 87 17.96 -8.35 4.85
C ASN A 87 17.86 -9.73 4.21
N MET A 88 17.03 -9.81 3.15
CA MET A 88 16.90 -10.97 2.27
C MET A 88 16.38 -12.26 2.95
N ILE A 89 15.79 -12.17 4.14
CA ILE A 89 15.10 -13.31 4.73
C ILE A 89 13.75 -13.49 4.01
N GLU A 90 13.60 -14.62 3.35
CA GLU A 90 12.35 -15.06 2.75
C GLU A 90 11.39 -15.56 3.82
N TRP A 91 10.10 -15.32 3.62
CA TRP A 91 9.06 -15.85 4.50
C TRP A 91 8.00 -16.63 3.70
N LYS A 92 7.38 -17.60 4.37
CA LYS A 92 6.45 -18.53 3.73
C LYS A 92 5.01 -18.03 3.81
N SER A 93 4.24 -18.27 2.75
CA SER A 93 2.80 -18.10 2.77
C SER A 93 2.16 -19.01 3.83
N GLN A 94 1.12 -18.53 4.48
CA GLN A 94 0.43 -19.24 5.56
C GLN A 94 -1.03 -18.78 5.66
N GLN A 95 -1.80 -19.40 6.53
CA GLN A 95 -3.08 -18.85 6.97
C GLN A 95 -2.84 -17.75 8.00
N HIS A 96 -3.56 -16.64 7.87
CA HIS A 96 -3.50 -15.58 8.89
C HIS A 96 -4.05 -16.12 10.23
N PRO A 97 -3.28 -16.05 11.33
CA PRO A 97 -3.62 -16.79 12.56
C PRO A 97 -4.93 -16.34 13.21
N VAL A 98 -5.32 -15.09 13.01
CA VAL A 98 -6.55 -14.52 13.60
C VAL A 98 -7.71 -14.53 12.61
N PHE A 99 -7.46 -14.20 11.35
CA PHE A 99 -8.53 -14.03 10.35
C PHE A 99 -8.89 -15.33 9.62
N GLY A 100 -8.02 -16.36 9.66
CA GLY A 100 -8.23 -17.62 8.98
C GLY A 100 -8.25 -17.54 7.45
N ILE A 101 -7.80 -16.43 6.87
CA ILE A 101 -7.70 -16.21 5.43
C ILE A 101 -6.26 -16.43 4.95
N PRO A 102 -6.04 -16.68 3.64
CA PRO A 102 -4.71 -16.77 3.09
C PRO A 102 -3.88 -15.49 3.32
N LEU A 103 -2.63 -15.68 3.75
CA LEU A 103 -1.60 -14.67 3.83
C LEU A 103 -0.44 -15.10 2.94
N TYR A 104 -0.32 -14.48 1.78
CA TYR A 104 0.67 -14.81 0.77
C TYR A 104 1.93 -13.97 0.91
N SER A 105 3.08 -14.64 0.86
CA SER A 105 4.39 -14.00 0.77
C SER A 105 4.69 -13.63 -0.68
N LEU A 106 5.00 -12.37 -0.92
CA LEU A 106 5.60 -11.88 -2.17
C LEU A 106 7.10 -11.58 -1.99
N TYR A 107 7.69 -12.20 -0.98
CA TYR A 107 9.14 -12.20 -0.75
C TYR A 107 9.58 -13.58 -0.25
N GLY A 108 9.48 -14.58 -1.12
CA GLY A 108 9.80 -15.96 -0.88
C GLY A 108 9.86 -16.70 -2.21
N GLU A 109 9.21 -17.83 -2.29
CA GLU A 109 9.12 -18.65 -3.52
C GLU A 109 8.59 -17.84 -4.72
N HIS A 110 7.63 -16.92 -4.46
CA HIS A 110 7.03 -16.07 -5.49
C HIS A 110 7.25 -14.60 -5.16
N ARG A 111 7.64 -13.82 -6.18
CA ARG A 111 7.71 -12.34 -6.13
C ARG A 111 6.53 -11.67 -6.81
N LYS A 112 5.85 -12.40 -7.68
CA LYS A 112 4.65 -12.02 -8.40
C LYS A 112 3.51 -12.92 -7.93
N PRO A 113 2.30 -12.38 -7.66
CA PRO A 113 1.14 -13.22 -7.36
C PRO A 113 0.90 -14.26 -8.47
N THR A 114 0.67 -15.52 -8.08
CA THR A 114 0.27 -16.56 -9.03
C THR A 114 -1.23 -16.51 -9.31
N PRO A 115 -1.73 -17.13 -10.40
CA PRO A 115 -3.16 -17.23 -10.66
C PRO A 115 -3.94 -17.85 -9.50
N GLU A 116 -3.35 -18.84 -8.80
CA GLU A 116 -3.96 -19.51 -7.65
C GLU A 116 -4.12 -18.57 -6.48
N MET A 117 -3.12 -17.69 -6.21
CA MET A 117 -3.19 -16.67 -5.16
C MET A 117 -4.26 -15.61 -5.45
N LEU A 118 -4.55 -15.36 -6.72
CA LEU A 118 -5.54 -14.39 -7.18
C LEU A 118 -6.94 -14.99 -7.36
N ASN A 119 -7.08 -16.31 -7.21
CA ASN A 119 -8.35 -17.00 -7.43
C ASN A 119 -9.43 -16.49 -6.45
N GLY A 120 -10.55 -16.07 -7.00
CA GLY A 120 -11.68 -15.54 -6.23
C GLY A 120 -11.52 -14.10 -5.75
N ILE A 121 -10.42 -13.40 -6.07
CA ILE A 121 -10.25 -11.97 -5.81
C ILE A 121 -10.91 -11.19 -6.96
N GLU A 122 -11.77 -10.26 -6.63
CA GLU A 122 -12.48 -9.40 -7.59
C GLU A 122 -11.87 -7.98 -7.68
N VAL A 123 -11.14 -7.58 -6.65
CA VAL A 123 -10.43 -6.29 -6.58
C VAL A 123 -9.13 -6.50 -5.82
N PHE A 124 -8.04 -5.96 -6.32
CA PHE A 124 -6.75 -5.97 -5.65
C PHE A 124 -6.41 -4.58 -5.14
N MET A 125 -6.22 -4.43 -3.83
CA MET A 125 -5.84 -3.17 -3.21
C MET A 125 -4.38 -3.18 -2.81
N ILE A 126 -3.72 -2.04 -2.91
CA ILE A 126 -2.33 -1.84 -2.52
C ILE A 126 -2.25 -0.65 -1.58
N ASP A 127 -1.76 -0.89 -0.37
CA ASP A 127 -1.45 0.13 0.62
C ASP A 127 -0.02 -0.07 1.11
N LEU A 128 0.92 0.62 0.50
CA LEU A 128 2.33 0.56 0.86
C LEU A 128 2.90 1.97 1.05
N GLN A 129 3.71 2.14 2.09
CA GLN A 129 4.53 3.32 2.29
C GLN A 129 5.88 3.11 1.63
N ASP A 130 6.16 3.85 0.57
CA ASP A 130 7.49 3.91 -0.03
C ASP A 130 8.28 5.10 0.51
N VAL A 131 9.60 5.08 0.33
CA VAL A 131 10.52 6.12 0.80
C VAL A 131 11.17 6.91 -0.34
N GLY A 132 10.76 6.69 -1.58
CA GLY A 132 11.18 7.45 -2.76
C GLY A 132 12.58 7.12 -3.28
N ALA A 133 13.11 5.96 -2.91
CA ALA A 133 14.42 5.47 -3.35
C ALA A 133 14.29 4.15 -4.10
N ARG A 134 14.81 4.09 -5.33
CA ARG A 134 14.71 2.96 -6.26
C ARG A 134 15.13 1.61 -5.69
N LEU A 135 16.04 1.58 -4.72
CA LEU A 135 16.57 0.35 -4.12
C LEU A 135 15.55 -0.36 -3.23
N TYR A 136 14.52 0.34 -2.75
CA TYR A 136 13.46 -0.26 -1.94
C TYR A 136 12.56 -1.13 -2.83
N THR A 137 12.30 -2.35 -2.37
CA THR A 137 11.64 -3.40 -3.16
C THR A 137 10.13 -3.22 -3.31
N TYR A 138 9.52 -2.35 -2.51
CA TYR A 138 8.06 -2.21 -2.47
C TYR A 138 7.46 -1.77 -3.81
N ILE A 139 8.06 -0.79 -4.48
CA ILE A 139 7.61 -0.34 -5.80
C ILE A 139 7.72 -1.45 -6.87
N TRP A 140 8.68 -2.35 -6.74
CA TRP A 140 8.84 -3.49 -7.65
C TRP A 140 7.85 -4.61 -7.34
N THR A 141 7.51 -4.80 -6.08
CA THR A 141 6.39 -5.67 -5.68
C THR A 141 5.07 -5.13 -6.23
N VAL A 142 4.82 -3.81 -6.16
CA VAL A 142 3.66 -3.16 -6.80
C VAL A 142 3.62 -3.45 -8.29
N LYS A 143 4.73 -3.25 -9.01
CA LYS A 143 4.83 -3.55 -10.45
C LYS A 143 4.43 -4.98 -10.75
N LEU A 144 4.98 -5.95 -10.04
CA LEU A 144 4.68 -7.38 -10.25
C LEU A 144 3.21 -7.72 -9.92
N CYS A 145 2.62 -7.09 -8.90
CA CYS A 145 1.19 -7.23 -8.62
C CYS A 145 0.33 -6.63 -9.74
N MET A 146 0.72 -5.47 -10.29
CA MET A 146 0.02 -4.86 -11.43
C MET A 146 0.05 -5.78 -12.65
N GLU A 147 1.19 -6.35 -12.97
CA GLU A 147 1.33 -7.32 -14.08
C GLU A 147 0.41 -8.54 -13.87
N ALA A 148 0.44 -9.16 -12.66
CA ALA A 148 -0.39 -10.30 -12.34
C ALA A 148 -1.90 -9.98 -12.43
N CYS A 149 -2.31 -8.84 -11.93
CA CYS A 149 -3.70 -8.41 -11.97
C CYS A 149 -4.20 -8.09 -13.39
N VAL A 150 -3.35 -7.49 -14.23
CA VAL A 150 -3.67 -7.27 -15.66
C VAL A 150 -3.88 -8.61 -16.37
N GLU A 151 -2.99 -9.58 -16.16
CA GLU A 151 -3.11 -10.93 -16.72
C GLU A 151 -4.39 -11.65 -16.26
N ALA A 152 -4.80 -11.41 -14.99
CA ALA A 152 -6.01 -12.00 -14.42
C ALA A 152 -7.30 -11.18 -14.67
N GLY A 153 -7.21 -10.00 -15.28
CA GLY A 153 -8.35 -9.10 -15.49
C GLY A 153 -8.92 -8.49 -14.19
N ILE A 154 -8.10 -8.39 -13.13
CA ILE A 154 -8.51 -7.88 -11.82
C ILE A 154 -8.19 -6.38 -11.72
N PRO A 155 -9.18 -5.52 -11.41
CA PRO A 155 -8.95 -4.09 -11.20
C PRO A 155 -8.11 -3.84 -9.94
N ILE A 156 -7.21 -2.85 -10.04
CA ILE A 156 -6.29 -2.46 -8.96
C ILE A 156 -6.69 -1.12 -8.39
N TRP A 157 -6.61 -1.00 -7.08
CA TRP A 157 -6.75 0.23 -6.33
C TRP A 157 -5.47 0.51 -5.55
N ILE A 158 -4.83 1.65 -5.82
CA ILE A 158 -3.70 2.14 -5.05
C ILE A 158 -4.22 3.11 -3.99
N LEU A 159 -4.05 2.75 -2.72
CA LEU A 159 -4.32 3.61 -1.58
C LEU A 159 -3.07 4.43 -1.30
N ASP A 160 -2.92 5.52 -2.04
CA ASP A 160 -1.67 6.26 -2.10
C ASP A 160 -1.30 6.93 -0.78
N ARG A 161 0.01 7.08 -0.55
CA ARG A 161 0.60 7.71 0.63
C ARG A 161 1.64 8.73 0.21
N PRO A 162 1.79 9.84 0.96
CA PRO A 162 2.81 10.84 0.64
C PRO A 162 4.20 10.23 0.71
N ASN A 163 5.05 10.61 -0.24
CA ASN A 163 6.46 10.26 -0.18
C ASN A 163 7.18 11.19 0.83
N PRO A 164 7.90 10.66 1.83
CA PRO A 164 8.54 11.48 2.87
C PRO A 164 9.62 12.42 2.34
N ILE A 165 10.21 12.11 1.18
CA ILE A 165 11.20 12.97 0.52
C ILE A 165 10.70 13.62 -0.77
N GLY A 166 9.38 13.57 -1.03
CA GLY A 166 8.76 14.01 -2.28
C GLY A 166 8.91 15.50 -2.62
N LYS A 167 9.12 16.37 -1.62
CA LYS A 167 9.31 17.81 -1.85
C LYS A 167 10.66 18.19 -2.43
N LEU A 168 11.63 17.29 -2.45
CA LEU A 168 12.95 17.54 -2.99
C LEU A 168 13.00 17.16 -4.49
N PRO A 169 13.87 17.72 -5.34
CA PRO A 169 14.02 17.27 -6.71
C PRO A 169 14.52 15.81 -6.74
N PHE A 170 14.17 15.06 -7.78
CA PHE A 170 14.75 13.74 -7.98
C PHE A 170 16.28 13.83 -8.12
N ASP A 171 17.01 12.76 -7.71
CA ASP A 171 18.46 12.79 -7.63
C ASP A 171 19.10 11.42 -7.88
N GLY A 172 20.38 11.43 -8.21
CA GLY A 172 21.19 10.26 -8.48
C GLY A 172 21.02 9.72 -9.91
N PRO A 173 21.85 8.72 -10.27
CA PRO A 173 21.91 8.21 -11.63
C PRO A 173 20.63 7.47 -12.02
N VAL A 174 20.19 7.69 -13.27
CA VAL A 174 19.13 6.90 -13.89
C VAL A 174 19.64 5.49 -14.16
N LEU A 175 18.86 4.47 -13.81
CA LEU A 175 19.23 3.08 -14.05
C LEU A 175 19.16 2.74 -15.53
N LYS A 176 20.23 2.15 -16.05
CA LYS A 176 20.24 1.63 -17.41
C LYS A 176 19.57 0.26 -17.46
N LYS A 177 18.93 -0.05 -18.58
CA LYS A 177 18.11 -1.25 -18.76
C LYS A 177 18.89 -2.56 -18.53
N GLU A 178 20.17 -2.59 -18.89
CA GLU A 178 21.02 -3.76 -18.69
C GLU A 178 21.27 -4.13 -17.22
N TYR A 179 20.95 -3.23 -16.29
CA TYR A 179 21.07 -3.45 -14.82
C TYR A 179 19.73 -3.66 -14.12
N PHE A 180 18.67 -3.93 -14.87
CA PHE A 180 17.36 -4.18 -14.24
C PHE A 180 17.37 -5.46 -13.41
N THR A 181 16.92 -5.32 -12.16
CA THR A 181 16.79 -6.41 -11.17
C THR A 181 15.58 -6.14 -10.28
N PHE A 182 15.34 -7.01 -9.29
CA PHE A 182 14.30 -6.80 -8.29
C PHE A 182 14.56 -5.60 -7.35
N VAL A 183 15.75 -5.00 -7.36
CA VAL A 183 16.09 -3.74 -6.64
C VAL A 183 16.22 -2.55 -7.59
N GLY A 184 15.65 -2.66 -8.78
CA GLY A 184 15.70 -1.61 -9.81
C GLY A 184 15.13 -2.12 -11.13
N GLY A 185 13.82 -2.08 -11.30
CA GLY A 185 13.12 -2.64 -12.47
C GLY A 185 12.69 -1.60 -13.51
N ALA A 186 13.21 -0.36 -13.46
CA ALA A 186 12.87 0.68 -14.42
C ALA A 186 13.97 1.75 -14.54
N SER A 187 13.99 2.47 -15.65
CA SER A 187 14.93 3.58 -15.90
C SER A 187 14.51 4.85 -15.17
N ILE A 188 14.65 4.84 -13.85
CA ILE A 188 14.36 5.96 -12.96
C ILE A 188 15.60 6.38 -12.17
N PRO A 189 15.67 7.62 -11.65
CA PRO A 189 16.73 8.07 -10.77
C PRO A 189 16.81 7.23 -9.49
N LEU A 190 17.97 7.25 -8.82
CA LEU A 190 18.15 6.58 -7.54
C LEU A 190 17.12 7.06 -6.50
N CYS A 191 16.97 8.38 -6.37
CA CYS A 191 15.93 9.01 -5.57
C CYS A 191 14.83 9.52 -6.51
N HIS A 192 13.81 8.67 -6.76
CA HIS A 192 12.72 9.01 -7.69
C HIS A 192 11.65 9.91 -7.07
N ARG A 193 11.49 9.86 -5.74
CA ARG A 193 10.62 10.76 -4.92
C ARG A 193 9.14 10.76 -5.28
N MET A 194 8.71 9.88 -6.18
CA MET A 194 7.30 9.67 -6.50
C MET A 194 6.59 8.92 -5.38
N THR A 195 5.29 9.17 -5.23
CA THR A 195 4.42 8.32 -4.42
C THR A 195 4.23 6.95 -5.08
N VAL A 196 3.67 5.98 -4.37
CA VAL A 196 3.35 4.66 -4.96
C VAL A 196 2.34 4.81 -6.10
N GLY A 197 1.35 5.71 -5.94
CA GLY A 197 0.37 6.00 -6.98
C GLY A 197 0.97 6.63 -8.22
N GLU A 198 1.85 7.63 -8.06
CA GLU A 198 2.58 8.25 -9.17
C GLU A 198 3.48 7.23 -9.89
N MET A 199 4.18 6.37 -9.13
CA MET A 199 5.00 5.31 -9.69
C MET A 199 4.16 4.28 -10.47
N ALA A 200 3.02 3.88 -9.94
CA ALA A 200 2.11 2.97 -10.63
C ALA A 200 1.58 3.54 -11.95
N LEU A 201 1.26 4.84 -11.98
CA LEU A 201 0.87 5.53 -13.21
C LEU A 201 2.01 5.61 -14.23
N TRP A 202 3.24 5.79 -13.75
CA TRP A 202 4.42 5.85 -14.61
C TRP A 202 4.80 4.49 -15.21
N ILE A 203 4.59 3.38 -14.46
CA ILE A 203 4.87 2.00 -14.90
C ILE A 203 3.81 1.49 -15.90
N LYS A 204 2.58 1.99 -15.80
CA LYS A 204 1.44 1.59 -16.64
C LYS A 204 1.69 1.80 -18.13
#